data_d5852ade529a67e2cfc5ecdb2e5aeb83
#
_entry.id   d5852ade529a67e2cfc5ecdb2e5aeb83
#
_cell.length_a   1.000
_cell.length_b   1.000
_cell.length_c   1.000
_cell.angle_alpha   90.00
_cell.angle_beta   90.00
_cell.angle_gamma   90.00
#
_symmetry.space_group_name_H-M   'P 1'
#
loop_
_entity.id
_entity.type
_entity.pdbx_description
1 polymer ?
#
loop_
_entity_poly.entity_id
_entity_poly.type
_entity_poly.pdbx_seq_one_letter_code
_entity_poly.pdbx_strand_id
1 'polypeptide(L)'
;HSSLPKRLPALIKLLVSRTPDVYKPAVAHAVFPSLGAHLHRVRFKYIDNVEHEATLMNVLMAGTGAGKDCISEPINRIMADIRRRDEDNLRREREWKNEVTSKGANKDKRQRPEGLIIQEIDADMTNPAFVMRMAEADGHFLYTKLNEIDQFDALKGTGRAGQQFQIMCLAFDPGNRYGQTRVGAQSVTEKVTIRFNWNAATTIQKGRRYFSKVLTDGPISRINFCTIPEREIGADMPVYGTYDAAFDEELRPYIENLVKAQGLIDCPQAYKLAQKLKEECADFARLSQSRVYENLSFRANVIAWLKACVLYVANGCQWDKTFEDFIRWSLQYDLACKMEFFGSAIEEAQAADGLHNTRGPRNLLELLPDEFTYQQAVLVRQQEGKNAEGTKNMLWQWIHRGYALQLTVDNYKKLKFRKDGNDIDKNR
;
A
#
# COMPACT_ATOMS: atom_id res chain seq x y z
N HIS A 1 14.02 -5.81 8.34
CA HIS A 1 13.15 -4.63 8.25
C HIS A 1 13.34 -3.74 9.48
N SER A 2 13.21 -2.44 9.29
CA SER A 2 13.42 -1.46 10.38
C SER A 2 12.28 -1.52 11.39
N SER A 3 12.63 -1.35 12.68
CA SER A 3 11.65 -1.22 13.74
C SER A 3 10.85 0.08 13.63
N LEU A 4 9.66 0.10 14.25
CA LEU A 4 8.85 1.31 14.38
C LEU A 4 9.67 2.49 14.95
N PRO A 5 9.39 3.74 14.50
CA PRO A 5 9.92 4.91 15.14
C PRO A 5 9.58 4.97 16.65
N LYS A 6 10.48 5.51 17.44
CA LYS A 6 10.26 5.64 18.90
C LYS A 6 9.05 6.53 19.24
N ARG A 7 8.78 7.53 18.40
CA ARG A 7 7.63 8.43 18.55
C ARG A 7 6.65 8.17 17.41
N LEU A 8 5.44 7.79 17.78
CA LEU A 8 4.38 7.46 16.84
C LEU A 8 3.30 8.55 16.82
N PRO A 9 2.61 8.74 15.68
CA PRO A 9 1.34 9.46 15.68
C PRO A 9 0.39 8.89 16.72
N ALA A 10 -0.37 9.75 17.42
CA ALA A 10 -1.21 9.32 18.53
C ALA A 10 -2.22 8.24 18.13
N LEU A 11 -2.83 8.35 16.94
CA LEU A 11 -3.72 7.32 16.41
C LEU A 11 -3.00 5.98 16.22
N ILE A 12 -1.82 5.98 15.63
CA ILE A 12 -1.05 4.75 15.41
C ILE A 12 -0.62 4.15 16.76
N LYS A 13 -0.19 4.98 17.70
CA LYS A 13 0.16 4.55 19.07
C LYS A 13 -1.02 3.83 19.74
N LEU A 14 -2.23 4.37 19.61
CA LEU A 14 -3.45 3.74 20.09
C LEU A 14 -3.70 2.40 19.41
N LEU A 15 -3.69 2.38 18.07
CA LEU A 15 -4.04 1.20 17.27
C LEU A 15 -3.09 0.01 17.50
N VAL A 16 -1.82 0.27 17.83
CA VAL A 16 -0.85 -0.78 18.14
C VAL A 16 -0.70 -1.05 19.64
N SER A 17 -1.43 -0.33 20.49
CA SER A 17 -1.22 -0.35 21.96
C SER A 17 -1.53 -1.69 22.62
N ARG A 18 -2.40 -2.52 22.02
CA ARG A 18 -2.75 -3.87 22.51
C ARG A 18 -2.01 -4.97 21.74
N THR A 19 -1.13 -4.60 20.85
CA THR A 19 -0.41 -5.51 19.94
C THR A 19 0.97 -5.81 20.48
N PRO A 20 1.43 -7.06 20.50
CA PRO A 20 2.82 -7.41 20.82
C PRO A 20 3.81 -6.68 19.90
N ASP A 21 4.97 -6.31 20.43
CA ASP A 21 5.95 -5.48 19.70
C ASP A 21 6.35 -6.05 18.33
N VAL A 22 6.49 -7.37 18.23
CA VAL A 22 6.85 -8.06 17.00
C VAL A 22 5.82 -7.86 15.86
N TYR A 23 4.56 -7.61 16.20
CA TYR A 23 3.46 -7.44 15.25
C TYR A 23 3.10 -5.98 14.96
N LYS A 24 3.60 -5.04 15.76
CA LYS A 24 3.27 -3.62 15.62
C LYS A 24 3.56 -3.05 14.22
N PRO A 25 4.68 -3.37 13.55
CA PRO A 25 4.92 -2.89 12.19
C PRO A 25 3.84 -3.34 11.20
N ALA A 26 3.40 -4.60 11.26
CA ALA A 26 2.35 -5.12 10.39
C ALA A 26 1.00 -4.42 10.66
N VAL A 27 0.62 -4.25 11.93
CA VAL A 27 -0.62 -3.54 12.31
C VAL A 27 -0.58 -2.08 11.88
N ALA A 28 0.56 -1.40 12.09
CA ALA A 28 0.74 0.00 11.70
C ALA A 28 0.54 0.26 10.19
N HIS A 29 0.78 -0.74 9.34
CA HIS A 29 0.49 -0.67 7.91
C HIS A 29 -0.95 -1.10 7.58
N ALA A 30 -1.43 -2.16 8.20
CA ALA A 30 -2.71 -2.79 7.86
C ALA A 30 -3.95 -1.96 8.25
N VAL A 31 -3.83 -1.01 9.16
CA VAL A 31 -4.97 -0.18 9.60
C VAL A 31 -5.42 0.86 8.57
N PHE A 32 -4.56 1.25 7.63
CA PHE A 32 -4.85 2.35 6.71
C PHE A 32 -5.97 2.10 5.71
N PRO A 33 -6.13 0.92 5.09
CA PRO A 33 -7.26 0.68 4.20
C PRO A 33 -8.61 0.88 4.88
N SER A 34 -8.78 0.40 6.09
CA SER A 34 -10.02 0.58 6.86
C SER A 34 -10.22 2.03 7.32
N LEU A 35 -9.16 2.73 7.73
CA LEU A 35 -9.23 4.17 8.04
C LEU A 35 -9.67 4.98 6.81
N GLY A 36 -9.04 4.75 5.66
CA GLY A 36 -9.38 5.43 4.41
C GLY A 36 -10.81 5.18 3.95
N ALA A 37 -11.38 4.02 4.25
CA ALA A 37 -12.76 3.66 3.90
C ALA A 37 -13.82 4.54 4.58
N HIS A 38 -13.48 5.26 5.64
CA HIS A 38 -14.37 6.21 6.30
C HIS A 38 -14.49 7.55 5.57
N LEU A 39 -13.55 7.88 4.69
CA LEU A 39 -13.55 9.12 3.93
C LEU A 39 -14.55 9.03 2.77
N HIS A 40 -15.48 9.97 2.70
CA HIS A 40 -16.52 10.03 1.67
C HIS A 40 -16.43 11.35 0.90
N ARG A 41 -16.18 11.27 -0.40
CA ARG A 41 -16.03 12.44 -1.29
C ARG A 41 -14.95 13.41 -0.84
N VAL A 42 -13.90 12.88 -0.22
CA VAL A 42 -12.72 13.62 0.23
C VAL A 42 -11.60 13.41 -0.79
N ARG A 43 -10.95 14.48 -1.18
CA ARG A 43 -9.87 14.48 -2.16
C ARG A 43 -8.67 15.23 -1.63
N PHE A 44 -7.50 14.82 -2.11
CA PHE A 44 -6.21 15.43 -1.80
C PHE A 44 -5.44 15.62 -3.09
N LYS A 45 -4.77 16.75 -3.26
CA LYS A 45 -3.95 17.02 -4.46
C LYS A 45 -2.49 16.59 -4.22
N TYR A 46 -2.02 15.66 -5.04
CA TYR A 46 -0.64 15.20 -5.00
C TYR A 46 0.32 16.19 -5.70
N ILE A 47 1.63 15.96 -5.59
CA ILE A 47 2.67 16.85 -6.13
C ILE A 47 2.68 16.97 -7.67
N ASP A 48 2.00 16.08 -8.36
CA ASP A 48 1.79 16.09 -9.82
C ASP A 48 0.50 16.80 -10.24
N ASN A 49 -0.18 17.48 -9.31
CA ASN A 49 -1.48 18.14 -9.48
C ASN A 49 -2.67 17.20 -9.73
N VAL A 50 -2.50 15.91 -9.56
CA VAL A 50 -3.61 14.94 -9.64
C VAL A 50 -4.29 14.83 -8.29
N GLU A 51 -5.63 14.91 -8.30
CA GLU A 51 -6.44 14.70 -7.12
C GLU A 51 -6.67 13.21 -6.87
N HIS A 52 -6.42 12.78 -5.64
CA HIS A 52 -6.63 11.41 -5.18
C HIS A 52 -7.66 11.34 -4.09
N GLU A 53 -8.43 10.27 -4.06
CA GLU A 53 -9.18 9.83 -2.88
C GLU A 53 -8.31 8.85 -2.07
N ALA A 54 -8.71 8.52 -0.85
CA ALA A 54 -7.92 7.67 0.06
C ALA A 54 -8.03 6.18 -0.28
N THR A 55 -7.72 5.81 -1.51
CA THR A 55 -7.62 4.40 -1.93
C THR A 55 -6.34 3.79 -1.39
N LEU A 56 -6.48 2.81 -0.52
CA LEU A 56 -5.39 2.12 0.15
C LEU A 56 -5.63 0.61 0.15
N MET A 57 -4.63 -0.12 -0.26
CA MET A 57 -4.64 -1.58 -0.36
C MET A 57 -3.40 -2.11 0.35
N ASN A 58 -3.54 -3.15 1.16
CA ASN A 58 -2.43 -3.68 1.94
C ASN A 58 -2.38 -5.21 1.90
N VAL A 59 -1.20 -5.76 1.70
CA VAL A 59 -0.92 -7.20 1.77
C VAL A 59 0.13 -7.47 2.84
N LEU A 60 -0.25 -8.31 3.81
CA LEU A 60 0.66 -8.86 4.82
C LEU A 60 1.18 -10.22 4.33
N MET A 61 2.45 -10.27 3.97
CA MET A 61 3.13 -11.50 3.57
C MET A 61 4.09 -11.94 4.68
N ALA A 62 3.86 -13.09 5.26
CA ALA A 62 4.69 -13.61 6.34
C ALA A 62 4.74 -15.15 6.32
N GLY A 63 5.62 -15.75 7.10
CA GLY A 63 5.73 -17.19 7.20
C GLY A 63 4.46 -17.88 7.73
N THR A 64 4.38 -19.19 7.55
CA THR A 64 3.33 -20.01 8.17
C THR A 64 3.43 -19.91 9.70
N GLY A 65 2.31 -19.69 10.37
CA GLY A 65 2.29 -19.56 11.84
C GLY A 65 2.92 -18.27 12.38
N ALA A 66 3.21 -17.29 11.53
CA ALA A 66 3.84 -16.03 11.94
C ALA A 66 2.95 -15.10 12.77
N GLY A 67 1.64 -15.37 12.86
CA GLY A 67 0.70 -14.52 13.60
C GLY A 67 0.03 -13.44 12.76
N LYS A 68 -0.27 -13.73 11.49
CA LYS A 68 -0.91 -12.80 10.55
C LYS A 68 -2.28 -12.28 11.02
N ASP A 69 -2.94 -12.98 11.96
CA ASP A 69 -4.21 -12.53 12.55
C ASP A 69 -4.09 -11.28 13.43
N CYS A 70 -2.87 -10.84 13.72
CA CYS A 70 -2.60 -9.65 14.54
C CYS A 70 -3.30 -8.38 14.04
N ILE A 71 -3.61 -8.31 12.76
CA ILE A 71 -4.29 -7.15 12.14
C ILE A 71 -5.80 -7.17 12.35
N SER A 72 -6.40 -8.28 12.78
CA SER A 72 -7.87 -8.48 12.77
C SER A 72 -8.59 -7.58 13.76
N GLU A 73 -8.19 -7.56 15.02
CA GLU A 73 -8.87 -6.75 16.04
C GLU A 73 -8.76 -5.24 15.83
N PRO A 74 -7.58 -4.66 15.54
CA PRO A 74 -7.50 -3.25 15.21
C PRO A 74 -8.42 -2.86 14.03
N ILE A 75 -8.43 -3.65 12.97
CA ILE A 75 -9.31 -3.42 11.81
C ILE A 75 -10.78 -3.54 12.21
N ASN A 76 -11.16 -4.54 12.99
CA ASN A 76 -12.53 -4.71 13.47
C ASN A 76 -13.03 -3.49 14.26
N ARG A 77 -12.18 -2.92 15.12
CA ARG A 77 -12.51 -1.72 15.89
C ARG A 77 -12.71 -0.49 14.98
N ILE A 78 -11.85 -0.33 13.97
CA ILE A 78 -12.00 0.74 12.99
C ILE A 78 -13.27 0.56 12.15
N MET A 79 -13.60 -0.65 11.76
CA MET A 79 -14.75 -0.97 10.91
C MET A 79 -16.10 -1.00 11.65
N ALA A 80 -16.12 -0.98 12.97
CA ALA A 80 -17.33 -1.13 13.77
C ALA A 80 -18.41 -0.11 13.41
N ASP A 81 -18.07 1.13 13.14
CA ASP A 81 -18.99 2.19 12.74
C ASP A 81 -19.62 1.94 11.35
N ILE A 82 -18.81 1.52 10.38
CA ILE A 82 -19.30 1.13 9.05
C ILE A 82 -20.24 -0.06 9.16
N ARG A 83 -19.90 -1.08 9.92
CA ARG A 83 -20.76 -2.26 10.13
C ARG A 83 -22.11 -1.91 10.72
N ARG A 84 -22.16 -1.01 11.70
CA ARG A 84 -23.44 -0.52 12.26
C ARG A 84 -24.31 0.15 11.21
N ARG A 85 -23.72 0.97 10.37
CA ARG A 85 -24.45 1.62 9.26
C ARG A 85 -24.90 0.63 8.19
N ASP A 86 -24.12 -0.39 7.92
CA ASP A 86 -24.45 -1.44 6.95
C ASP A 86 -25.61 -2.35 7.43
N GLU A 87 -25.76 -2.58 8.73
CA GLU A 87 -26.75 -3.51 9.31
C GLU A 87 -28.18 -3.24 8.84
N ASP A 88 -28.61 -1.99 8.88
CA ASP A 88 -29.97 -1.61 8.45
C ASP A 88 -30.19 -1.88 6.97
N ASN A 89 -29.22 -1.57 6.13
CA ASN A 89 -29.30 -1.80 4.70
C ASN A 89 -29.21 -3.29 4.34
N LEU A 90 -28.38 -4.05 5.04
CA LEU A 90 -28.34 -5.51 4.91
C LEU A 90 -29.67 -6.16 5.31
N ARG A 91 -30.32 -5.68 6.36
CA ARG A 91 -31.65 -6.12 6.78
C ARG A 91 -32.70 -5.81 5.71
N ARG A 92 -32.75 -4.58 5.19
CA ARG A 92 -33.66 -4.15 4.11
C ARG A 92 -33.50 -5.00 2.85
N GLU A 93 -32.26 -5.29 2.44
CA GLU A 93 -31.98 -6.16 1.30
C GLU A 93 -32.48 -7.58 1.55
N ARG A 94 -32.25 -8.12 2.73
CA ARG A 94 -32.68 -9.49 3.10
C ARG A 94 -34.20 -9.61 3.14
N GLU A 95 -34.89 -8.64 3.73
CA GLU A 95 -36.35 -8.59 3.76
C GLU A 95 -36.94 -8.54 2.34
N TRP A 96 -36.43 -7.70 1.48
CA TRP A 96 -36.83 -7.64 0.10
C TRP A 96 -36.61 -8.96 -0.65
N LYS A 97 -35.46 -9.58 -0.53
CA LYS A 97 -35.16 -10.90 -1.13
C LYS A 97 -36.13 -11.97 -0.64
N ASN A 98 -36.39 -12.03 0.65
CA ASN A 98 -37.32 -13.01 1.23
C ASN A 98 -38.76 -12.83 0.70
N GLU A 99 -39.23 -11.60 0.63
CA GLU A 99 -40.56 -11.30 0.11
C GLU A 99 -40.72 -11.65 -1.38
N VAL A 100 -39.74 -11.31 -2.21
CA VAL A 100 -39.72 -11.64 -3.64
C VAL A 100 -39.67 -13.14 -3.85
N THR A 101 -38.87 -13.86 -3.07
CA THR A 101 -38.73 -15.32 -3.17
C THR A 101 -39.98 -16.05 -2.69
N SER A 102 -40.62 -15.59 -1.60
CA SER A 102 -41.80 -16.24 -1.02
C SER A 102 -43.05 -16.21 -1.92
N LYS A 103 -43.15 -15.23 -2.83
CA LYS A 103 -44.29 -15.03 -3.74
C LYS A 103 -44.11 -15.67 -5.12
N GLY A 104 -43.03 -16.38 -5.32
CA GLY A 104 -42.67 -17.00 -6.60
C GLY A 104 -42.08 -16.02 -7.63
N ALA A 105 -40.93 -16.37 -8.18
CA ALA A 105 -40.06 -15.52 -8.98
C ALA A 105 -40.73 -14.85 -10.19
N ASN A 106 -41.89 -15.35 -10.67
CA ASN A 106 -42.58 -14.85 -11.85
C ASN A 106 -43.73 -13.89 -11.53
N LYS A 107 -44.08 -13.65 -10.29
CA LYS A 107 -45.28 -12.86 -9.94
C LYS A 107 -44.98 -11.57 -9.16
N ASP A 108 -43.89 -11.46 -8.46
CA ASP A 108 -43.56 -10.24 -7.75
C ASP A 108 -42.53 -9.40 -8.52
N LYS A 109 -42.99 -8.25 -9.02
CA LYS A 109 -42.17 -7.28 -9.76
C LYS A 109 -41.68 -6.14 -8.86
N ARG A 110 -41.66 -6.33 -7.54
CA ARG A 110 -41.12 -5.28 -6.65
C ARG A 110 -39.67 -4.98 -6.96
N GLN A 111 -39.40 -3.70 -7.16
CA GLN A 111 -38.06 -3.23 -7.42
C GLN A 111 -37.20 -3.37 -6.17
N ARG A 112 -35.91 -3.56 -6.40
CA ARG A 112 -34.90 -3.52 -5.35
C ARG A 112 -34.98 -2.18 -4.60
N PRO A 113 -34.94 -2.16 -3.25
CA PRO A 113 -34.94 -0.91 -2.50
C PRO A 113 -33.80 0.01 -2.92
N GLU A 114 -34.05 1.30 -2.93
CA GLU A 114 -33.04 2.33 -3.18
C GLU A 114 -32.24 2.63 -1.89
N GLY A 115 -31.04 3.21 -2.06
CA GLY A 115 -30.20 3.68 -0.96
C GLY A 115 -29.59 2.54 -0.13
N LEU A 116 -29.37 1.38 -0.71
CA LEU A 116 -28.72 0.24 -0.06
C LEU A 116 -27.18 0.43 -0.04
N ILE A 117 -26.70 1.39 0.74
CA ILE A 117 -25.27 1.60 0.93
C ILE A 117 -24.74 0.52 1.87
N ILE A 118 -23.94 -0.40 1.32
CA ILE A 118 -23.30 -1.48 2.06
C ILE A 118 -21.82 -1.44 1.69
N GLN A 119 -20.98 -1.03 2.64
CA GLN A 119 -19.56 -0.78 2.40
C GLN A 119 -18.68 -2.00 2.66
N GLU A 120 -18.94 -2.78 3.70
CA GLU A 120 -18.16 -4.00 3.95
C GLU A 120 -18.72 -5.15 3.12
N ILE A 121 -17.90 -5.68 2.22
CA ILE A 121 -18.29 -6.75 1.30
C ILE A 121 -17.64 -8.07 1.64
N ASP A 122 -18.27 -9.16 1.23
CA ASP A 122 -17.74 -10.50 1.39
C ASP A 122 -16.59 -10.79 0.42
N ALA A 123 -15.65 -11.61 0.86
CA ALA A 123 -14.47 -11.98 0.08
C ALA A 123 -14.79 -12.77 -1.20
N ASP A 124 -15.86 -13.54 -1.20
CA ASP A 124 -16.28 -14.41 -2.30
C ASP A 124 -17.34 -13.78 -3.22
N MET A 125 -17.49 -12.46 -3.17
CA MET A 125 -18.44 -11.73 -4.00
C MET A 125 -18.13 -11.86 -5.50
N THR A 126 -19.13 -12.18 -6.30
CA THR A 126 -18.99 -12.23 -7.76
C THR A 126 -18.80 -10.84 -8.37
N ASN A 127 -18.22 -10.77 -9.56
CA ASN A 127 -17.96 -9.50 -10.23
C ASN A 127 -19.23 -8.66 -10.48
N PRO A 128 -20.39 -9.20 -10.94
CA PRO A 128 -21.64 -8.43 -11.06
C PRO A 128 -22.14 -7.89 -9.72
N ALA A 129 -22.03 -8.68 -8.64
CA ALA A 129 -22.43 -8.25 -7.31
C ALA A 129 -21.53 -7.11 -6.80
N PHE A 130 -20.23 -7.18 -7.08
CA PHE A 130 -19.27 -6.12 -6.78
C PHE A 130 -19.63 -4.79 -7.47
N VAL A 131 -19.92 -4.84 -8.78
CA VAL A 131 -20.33 -3.65 -9.54
C VAL A 131 -21.62 -3.06 -8.99
N MET A 132 -22.60 -3.90 -8.65
CA MET A 132 -23.86 -3.47 -8.04
C MET A 132 -23.62 -2.77 -6.68
N ARG A 133 -22.83 -3.38 -5.81
CA ARG A 133 -22.45 -2.78 -4.50
C ARG A 133 -21.75 -1.44 -4.68
N MET A 134 -20.86 -1.35 -5.66
CA MET A 134 -20.13 -0.12 -5.98
C MET A 134 -21.06 0.98 -6.47
N ALA A 135 -22.00 0.66 -7.35
CA ALA A 135 -23.01 1.60 -7.84
C ALA A 135 -23.91 2.12 -6.71
N GLU A 136 -24.36 1.23 -5.82
CA GLU A 136 -25.23 1.57 -4.69
C GLU A 136 -24.51 2.27 -3.54
N ALA A 137 -23.18 2.22 -3.51
CA ALA A 137 -22.38 2.83 -2.44
C ALA A 137 -22.37 4.36 -2.44
N ASP A 138 -22.90 5.01 -3.47
CA ASP A 138 -23.03 6.48 -3.59
C ASP A 138 -21.71 7.23 -3.27
N GLY A 139 -20.63 6.77 -3.87
CA GLY A 139 -19.30 7.36 -3.69
C GLY A 139 -18.57 6.97 -2.40
N HIS A 140 -19.14 6.11 -1.58
CA HIS A 140 -18.43 5.51 -0.44
C HIS A 140 -17.47 4.43 -0.88
N PHE A 141 -16.42 4.21 -0.10
CA PHE A 141 -15.50 3.10 -0.32
C PHE A 141 -16.14 1.77 0.07
N LEU A 142 -16.01 0.78 -0.79
CA LEU A 142 -16.16 -0.60 -0.37
C LEU A 142 -14.89 -1.05 0.36
N TYR A 143 -15.05 -1.95 1.29
CA TYR A 143 -13.96 -2.55 2.06
C TYR A 143 -14.14 -4.06 2.22
N THR A 144 -13.04 -4.80 2.15
CA THR A 144 -13.00 -6.20 2.56
C THR A 144 -11.66 -6.55 3.21
N LYS A 145 -11.69 -7.56 4.07
CA LYS A 145 -10.50 -8.19 4.65
C LYS A 145 -10.46 -9.64 4.20
N LEU A 146 -9.46 -9.97 3.41
CA LEU A 146 -9.23 -11.32 2.89
C LEU A 146 -8.29 -12.09 3.84
N ASN A 147 -8.67 -13.29 4.21
CA ASN A 147 -7.79 -14.18 4.99
C ASN A 147 -6.69 -14.79 4.13
N GLU A 148 -6.94 -14.91 2.81
CA GLU A 148 -5.99 -15.38 1.82
C GLU A 148 -6.12 -14.55 0.54
N ILE A 149 -4.98 -14.26 -0.10
CA ILE A 149 -4.94 -13.39 -1.27
C ILE A 149 -5.73 -13.93 -2.46
N ASP A 150 -5.79 -15.25 -2.64
CA ASP A 150 -6.50 -15.88 -3.74
C ASP A 150 -8.04 -15.83 -3.63
N GLN A 151 -8.59 -15.37 -2.51
CA GLN A 151 -10.01 -15.04 -2.41
C GLN A 151 -10.44 -13.96 -3.42
N PHE A 152 -9.51 -13.12 -3.88
CA PHE A 152 -9.75 -12.22 -5.00
C PHE A 152 -10.16 -12.91 -6.31
N ASP A 153 -9.89 -14.20 -6.41
CA ASP A 153 -10.25 -14.98 -7.60
C ASP A 153 -11.77 -15.06 -7.82
N ALA A 154 -12.57 -14.81 -6.80
CA ALA A 154 -14.03 -14.68 -6.95
C ALA A 154 -14.44 -13.51 -7.87
N LEU A 155 -13.60 -12.47 -7.99
CA LEU A 155 -13.81 -11.33 -8.90
C LEU A 155 -13.35 -11.59 -10.34
N LYS A 156 -12.85 -12.80 -10.61
CA LYS A 156 -12.42 -13.17 -11.96
C LYS A 156 -13.60 -13.17 -12.90
N GLY A 157 -14.29 -12.58 -13.40
CA GLY A 157 -15.39 -12.77 -14.38
C GLY A 157 -15.25 -14.03 -15.25
N THR A 158 -16.31 -14.43 -15.87
CA THR A 158 -16.43 -15.67 -16.66
C THR A 158 -15.64 -15.70 -17.97
N GLY A 159 -14.94 -14.65 -18.33
CA GLY A 159 -14.35 -14.53 -19.68
C GLY A 159 -12.92 -14.03 -19.81
N ARG A 160 -12.28 -13.53 -18.75
CA ARG A 160 -10.90 -13.00 -18.84
C ARG A 160 -10.09 -13.31 -17.60
N ALA A 161 -9.00 -14.05 -17.77
CA ALA A 161 -7.98 -14.19 -16.74
C ALA A 161 -7.41 -12.80 -16.39
N GLY A 162 -7.31 -12.48 -15.10
CA GLY A 162 -6.67 -11.24 -14.63
C GLY A 162 -7.59 -10.05 -14.35
N GLN A 163 -8.90 -10.20 -14.44
CA GLN A 163 -9.84 -9.10 -14.20
C GLN A 163 -9.77 -8.56 -12.76
N GLN A 164 -9.49 -9.41 -11.76
CA GLN A 164 -9.25 -9.01 -10.38
C GLN A 164 -8.03 -8.06 -10.26
N PHE A 165 -6.97 -8.27 -11.02
CA PHE A 165 -5.81 -7.39 -11.04
C PHE A 165 -6.11 -6.04 -11.70
N GLN A 166 -6.95 -6.05 -12.74
CA GLN A 166 -7.43 -4.82 -13.35
C GLN A 166 -8.25 -3.98 -12.35
N ILE A 167 -9.11 -4.60 -11.55
CA ILE A 167 -9.87 -3.92 -10.50
C ILE A 167 -8.91 -3.26 -9.49
N MET A 168 -7.84 -3.94 -9.05
CA MET A 168 -6.83 -3.38 -8.15
C MET A 168 -6.17 -2.13 -8.76
N CYS A 169 -5.79 -2.17 -10.03
CA CYS A 169 -5.19 -1.03 -10.71
C CYS A 169 -6.16 0.15 -10.86
N LEU A 170 -7.38 -0.12 -11.31
CA LEU A 170 -8.41 0.90 -11.49
C LEU A 170 -8.84 1.54 -10.16
N ALA A 171 -8.82 0.79 -9.06
CA ALA A 171 -9.12 1.32 -7.75
C ALA A 171 -8.11 2.39 -7.31
N PHE A 172 -6.83 2.17 -7.61
CA PHE A 172 -5.76 3.09 -7.23
C PHE A 172 -5.72 4.36 -8.10
N ASP A 173 -5.93 4.21 -9.41
CA ASP A 173 -5.78 5.32 -10.36
C ASP A 173 -7.03 6.22 -10.35
N PRO A 174 -6.91 7.52 -10.06
CA PRO A 174 -8.06 8.40 -9.87
C PRO A 174 -8.96 8.51 -11.11
N GLY A 175 -10.27 8.47 -10.88
CA GLY A 175 -11.29 8.69 -11.92
C GLY A 175 -11.48 7.55 -12.92
N ASN A 176 -10.77 6.45 -12.77
CA ASN A 176 -10.93 5.30 -13.65
C ASN A 176 -12.27 4.61 -13.44
N ARG A 177 -12.89 4.23 -14.55
CA ARG A 177 -14.20 3.60 -14.57
C ARG A 177 -14.11 2.14 -14.97
N TYR A 178 -14.92 1.35 -14.31
CA TYR A 178 -15.13 -0.05 -14.60
C TYR A 178 -16.58 -0.29 -14.96
N GLY A 179 -16.84 -1.03 -16.03
CA GLY A 179 -18.20 -1.24 -16.50
C GLY A 179 -18.47 -2.68 -16.87
N GLN A 180 -19.71 -3.10 -16.66
CA GLN A 180 -20.28 -4.33 -17.19
C GLN A 180 -21.53 -4.01 -17.99
N THR A 181 -21.62 -4.59 -19.19
CA THR A 181 -22.82 -4.58 -20.00
C THR A 181 -23.19 -6.02 -20.31
N ARG A 182 -24.40 -6.43 -19.94
CA ARG A 182 -24.93 -7.78 -20.18
C ARG A 182 -26.30 -7.72 -20.80
N VAL A 183 -26.58 -8.68 -21.67
CA VAL A 183 -27.80 -8.67 -22.54
C VAL A 183 -29.06 -9.12 -21.79
N GLY A 184 -28.98 -9.80 -20.66
CA GLY A 184 -30.14 -10.28 -19.92
C GLY A 184 -30.89 -9.17 -19.19
N ALA A 185 -32.23 -9.20 -19.21
CA ALA A 185 -33.09 -8.19 -18.58
C ALA A 185 -32.89 -8.01 -17.05
N GLN A 186 -32.36 -9.03 -16.38
CA GLN A 186 -32.02 -9.00 -14.95
C GLN A 186 -30.50 -8.84 -14.68
N SER A 187 -29.74 -8.57 -15.72
CA SER A 187 -28.28 -8.44 -15.61
C SER A 187 -27.87 -7.04 -15.20
N VAL A 188 -26.80 -6.94 -14.41
CA VAL A 188 -26.21 -5.67 -14.03
C VAL A 188 -25.54 -5.02 -15.24
N THR A 189 -25.98 -3.81 -15.58
CA THR A 189 -25.37 -2.96 -16.61
C THR A 189 -25.07 -1.62 -16.01
N GLU A 190 -23.83 -1.43 -15.55
CA GLU A 190 -23.40 -0.23 -14.84
C GLU A 190 -21.95 0.14 -15.18
N LYS A 191 -21.68 1.44 -15.20
CA LYS A 191 -20.32 1.98 -15.19
C LYS A 191 -20.08 2.68 -13.86
N VAL A 192 -19.09 2.22 -13.13
CA VAL A 192 -18.77 2.71 -11.78
C VAL A 192 -17.35 3.22 -11.69
N THR A 193 -17.12 4.23 -10.85
CA THR A 193 -15.78 4.55 -10.38
C THR A 193 -15.45 3.62 -9.22
N ILE A 194 -14.35 2.87 -9.34
CA ILE A 194 -13.96 1.92 -8.28
C ILE A 194 -13.38 2.67 -7.10
N ARG A 195 -14.04 2.55 -5.95
CA ARG A 195 -13.55 2.97 -4.64
C ARG A 195 -13.52 1.76 -3.74
N PHE A 196 -12.36 1.12 -3.68
CA PHE A 196 -12.21 -0.18 -3.04
C PHE A 196 -10.91 -0.26 -2.24
N ASN A 197 -11.05 -0.32 -0.92
CA ASN A 197 -9.97 -0.52 0.03
C ASN A 197 -10.04 -1.94 0.60
N TRP A 198 -8.89 -2.55 0.81
CA TRP A 198 -8.85 -3.92 1.30
C TRP A 198 -7.54 -4.26 1.99
N ASN A 199 -7.60 -5.28 2.83
CA ASN A 199 -6.47 -5.99 3.39
C ASN A 199 -6.48 -7.45 2.94
N ALA A 200 -5.31 -8.01 2.70
CA ALA A 200 -5.12 -9.44 2.53
C ALA A 200 -3.92 -9.92 3.35
N ALA A 201 -3.99 -11.15 3.81
CA ALA A 201 -2.87 -11.84 4.43
C ALA A 201 -2.55 -13.09 3.63
N THR A 202 -1.28 -13.46 3.53
CA THR A 202 -0.86 -14.66 2.81
C THR A 202 0.54 -15.10 3.25
N THR A 203 0.89 -16.34 2.95
CA THR A 203 2.29 -16.77 3.09
C THR A 203 3.16 -16.14 2.01
N ILE A 204 4.46 -16.00 2.29
CA ILE A 204 5.40 -15.38 1.34
C ILE A 204 5.40 -16.13 0.01
N GLN A 205 5.46 -17.46 0.04
CA GLN A 205 5.46 -18.28 -1.18
C GLN A 205 4.16 -18.14 -1.98
N LYS A 206 3.01 -18.17 -1.31
CA LYS A 206 1.70 -18.02 -1.97
C LYS A 206 1.54 -16.62 -2.57
N GLY A 207 1.95 -15.57 -1.85
CA GLY A 207 1.93 -14.21 -2.34
C GLY A 207 2.82 -14.01 -3.58
N ARG A 208 4.05 -14.51 -3.55
CA ARG A 208 4.94 -14.48 -4.72
C ARG A 208 4.34 -15.21 -5.92
N ARG A 209 3.74 -16.36 -5.72
CA ARG A 209 3.06 -17.12 -6.78
C ARG A 209 1.86 -16.39 -7.33
N TYR A 210 1.05 -15.80 -6.46
CA TYR A 210 -0.15 -15.06 -6.86
C TYR A 210 0.18 -13.87 -7.78
N PHE A 211 1.17 -13.08 -7.40
CA PHE A 211 1.58 -11.91 -8.18
C PHE A 211 2.55 -12.22 -9.32
N SER A 212 3.04 -13.46 -9.44
CA SER A 212 4.01 -13.84 -10.49
C SER A 212 3.50 -13.61 -11.92
N LYS A 213 2.19 -13.61 -12.12
CA LYS A 213 1.54 -13.40 -13.41
C LYS A 213 1.46 -11.93 -13.83
N VAL A 214 1.69 -11.01 -12.90
CA VAL A 214 1.47 -9.57 -13.08
C VAL A 214 2.63 -8.71 -12.57
N LEU A 215 3.84 -9.25 -12.58
CA LEU A 215 5.04 -8.57 -12.05
C LEU A 215 5.27 -7.20 -12.68
N THR A 216 4.96 -7.05 -13.96
CA THR A 216 5.16 -5.81 -14.73
C THR A 216 3.86 -5.03 -14.99
N ASP A 217 2.71 -5.59 -14.62
CA ASP A 217 1.39 -5.05 -14.99
C ASP A 217 0.82 -4.05 -13.98
N GLY A 218 1.55 -3.77 -12.92
CA GLY A 218 1.30 -2.65 -12.04
C GLY A 218 0.58 -2.87 -10.71
N PRO A 219 -0.04 -4.04 -10.37
CA PRO A 219 -0.69 -4.22 -9.07
C PRO A 219 0.28 -4.07 -7.89
N ILE A 220 1.48 -4.67 -7.99
CA ILE A 220 2.50 -4.64 -6.92
C ILE A 220 2.87 -3.20 -6.54
N SER A 221 3.04 -2.32 -7.51
CA SER A 221 3.40 -0.93 -7.24
C SER A 221 2.28 -0.13 -6.54
N ARG A 222 1.01 -0.55 -6.68
CA ARG A 222 -0.18 0.12 -6.15
C ARG A 222 -0.63 -0.38 -4.78
N ILE A 223 -0.03 -1.46 -4.31
CA ILE A 223 -0.35 -2.11 -3.04
C ILE A 223 0.76 -1.80 -2.03
N ASN A 224 0.40 -1.53 -0.78
CA ASN A 224 1.36 -1.49 0.31
C ASN A 224 1.65 -2.91 0.79
N PHE A 225 2.90 -3.24 1.01
CA PHE A 225 3.32 -4.54 1.54
C PHE A 225 3.93 -4.41 2.92
N CYS A 226 3.60 -5.34 3.78
CA CYS A 226 4.22 -5.49 5.09
C CYS A 226 4.45 -6.97 5.42
N THR A 227 5.23 -7.20 6.47
CA THR A 227 5.63 -8.55 6.88
C THR A 227 5.73 -8.66 8.39
N ILE A 228 5.88 -9.88 8.87
CA ILE A 228 6.22 -10.21 10.26
C ILE A 228 7.52 -11.01 10.22
N PRO A 229 8.52 -10.69 11.04
CA PRO A 229 9.77 -11.44 11.08
C PRO A 229 9.51 -12.89 11.51
N GLU A 230 10.34 -13.80 11.02
CA GLU A 230 10.30 -15.20 11.44
C GLU A 230 10.62 -15.29 12.94
N ARG A 231 9.81 -16.05 13.65
CA ARG A 231 9.98 -16.28 15.08
C ARG A 231 11.08 -17.29 15.33
N GLU A 232 11.92 -17.06 16.33
CA GLU A 232 12.91 -18.04 16.77
C GLU A 232 12.23 -19.33 17.24
N ILE A 233 12.85 -20.46 16.96
CA ILE A 233 12.36 -21.77 17.40
C ILE A 233 12.37 -21.81 18.93
N GLY A 234 11.22 -22.14 19.53
CA GLY A 234 11.05 -22.20 20.99
C GLY A 234 10.84 -20.84 21.68
N ALA A 235 10.72 -19.76 20.91
CA ALA A 235 10.36 -18.45 21.49
C ALA A 235 8.96 -18.48 22.12
N ASP A 236 8.76 -17.70 23.17
CA ASP A 236 7.47 -17.58 23.83
C ASP A 236 6.40 -17.02 22.88
N MET A 237 5.16 -17.43 23.13
CA MET A 237 4.02 -16.92 22.38
C MET A 237 3.80 -15.43 22.72
N PRO A 238 3.71 -14.55 21.71
CA PRO A 238 3.36 -13.15 21.96
C PRO A 238 2.01 -12.99 22.61
N VAL A 239 1.89 -12.12 23.61
CA VAL A 239 0.66 -11.89 24.37
C VAL A 239 0.08 -10.53 24.00
N TYR A 240 -1.22 -10.52 23.66
CA TYR A 240 -1.98 -9.31 23.36
C TYR A 240 -2.50 -8.64 24.65
N GLY A 241 -2.65 -7.31 24.58
CA GLY A 241 -3.50 -6.59 25.51
C GLY A 241 -4.99 -6.80 25.21
N THR A 242 -5.87 -6.23 26.02
CA THR A 242 -7.31 -6.34 25.87
C THR A 242 -7.87 -5.16 25.08
N TYR A 243 -8.59 -5.45 24.00
CA TYR A 243 -9.40 -4.47 23.27
C TYR A 243 -10.74 -4.32 24.01
N ASP A 244 -10.97 -3.17 24.59
CA ASP A 244 -12.09 -2.88 25.47
C ASP A 244 -12.82 -1.59 25.08
N ALA A 245 -13.82 -1.22 25.87
CA ALA A 245 -14.58 0.01 25.67
C ALA A 245 -13.70 1.28 25.77
N ALA A 246 -12.66 1.25 26.60
CA ALA A 246 -11.72 2.37 26.72
C ALA A 246 -10.93 2.59 25.42
N PHE A 247 -10.52 1.51 24.76
CA PHE A 247 -9.90 1.58 23.43
C PHE A 247 -10.85 2.21 22.41
N ASP A 248 -12.10 1.77 22.37
CA ASP A 248 -13.12 2.28 21.45
C ASP A 248 -13.42 3.77 21.70
N GLU A 249 -13.46 4.21 22.96
CA GLU A 249 -13.64 5.62 23.33
C GLU A 249 -12.48 6.50 22.87
N GLU A 250 -11.25 6.04 23.00
CA GLU A 250 -10.07 6.77 22.51
C GLU A 250 -10.04 6.81 20.96
N LEU A 251 -10.50 5.77 20.28
CA LEU A 251 -10.54 5.70 18.82
C LEU A 251 -11.63 6.60 18.22
N ARG A 252 -12.75 6.76 18.90
CA ARG A 252 -13.95 7.44 18.40
C ARG A 252 -13.68 8.83 17.81
N PRO A 253 -12.94 9.76 18.46
CA PRO A 253 -12.70 11.09 17.89
C PRO A 253 -11.99 11.06 16.54
N TYR A 254 -11.08 10.11 16.34
CA TYR A 254 -10.36 9.96 15.07
C TYR A 254 -11.29 9.50 13.94
N ILE A 255 -12.16 8.52 14.22
CA ILE A 255 -13.15 8.05 13.26
C ILE A 255 -14.15 9.16 12.92
N GLU A 256 -14.65 9.88 13.91
CA GLU A 256 -15.54 11.03 13.69
C GLU A 256 -14.90 12.10 12.83
N ASN A 257 -13.63 12.41 13.03
CA ASN A 257 -12.89 13.35 12.19
C ASN A 257 -12.81 12.90 10.74
N LEU A 258 -12.62 11.59 10.49
CA LEU A 258 -12.62 11.03 9.14
C LEU A 258 -14.01 11.11 8.49
N VAL A 259 -15.06 10.74 9.22
CA VAL A 259 -16.44 10.71 8.72
C VAL A 259 -16.98 12.11 8.37
N LYS A 260 -16.65 13.12 9.17
CA LYS A 260 -17.13 14.49 8.94
C LYS A 260 -16.35 15.28 7.88
N ALA A 261 -15.20 14.79 7.44
CA ALA A 261 -14.38 15.46 6.44
C ALA A 261 -15.08 15.52 5.08
N GLN A 262 -14.91 16.62 4.35
CA GLN A 262 -15.55 16.86 3.06
C GLN A 262 -14.64 17.60 2.09
N GLY A 263 -14.81 17.32 0.80
CA GLY A 263 -14.25 18.07 -0.30
C GLY A 263 -12.75 17.90 -0.51
N LEU A 264 -12.15 18.90 -1.14
CA LEU A 264 -10.70 18.94 -1.37
C LEU A 264 -10.04 19.48 -0.09
N ILE A 265 -9.22 18.64 0.55
CA ILE A 265 -8.48 19.00 1.75
C ILE A 265 -7.05 19.32 1.39
N ASP A 266 -6.59 20.50 1.78
CA ASP A 266 -5.20 20.92 1.65
C ASP A 266 -4.39 20.51 2.88
N CYS A 267 -3.30 19.81 2.67
CA CYS A 267 -2.31 19.47 3.69
C CYS A 267 -0.92 19.85 3.19
N PRO A 268 -0.49 21.10 3.39
CA PRO A 268 0.80 21.59 2.90
C PRO A 268 1.99 20.78 3.41
N GLN A 269 1.93 20.29 4.64
CA GLN A 269 3.01 19.50 5.25
C GLN A 269 3.15 18.12 4.57
N ALA A 270 2.04 17.47 4.26
CA ALA A 270 2.06 16.20 3.51
C ALA A 270 2.59 16.40 2.09
N TYR A 271 2.22 17.49 1.44
CA TYR A 271 2.72 17.86 0.11
C TYR A 271 4.25 18.05 0.12
N LYS A 272 4.77 18.82 1.06
CA LYS A 272 6.23 19.03 1.22
C LYS A 272 6.95 17.71 1.56
N LEU A 273 6.35 16.89 2.41
CA LEU A 273 6.90 15.58 2.74
C LEU A 273 6.98 14.69 1.51
N ALA A 274 5.93 14.64 0.68
CA ALA A 274 5.94 13.87 -0.56
C ALA A 274 7.05 14.32 -1.52
N GLN A 275 7.31 15.62 -1.66
CA GLN A 275 8.43 16.14 -2.44
C GLN A 275 9.77 15.66 -1.90
N LYS A 276 9.98 15.76 -0.58
CA LYS A 276 11.21 15.33 0.09
C LYS A 276 11.45 13.83 -0.07
N LEU A 277 10.43 13.01 0.17
CA LEU A 277 10.52 11.55 0.03
C LEU A 277 10.76 11.12 -1.43
N LYS A 278 10.18 11.83 -2.40
CA LYS A 278 10.49 11.60 -3.82
C LYS A 278 11.97 11.81 -4.12
N GLU A 279 12.57 12.87 -3.60
CA GLU A 279 14.01 13.14 -3.78
C GLU A 279 14.86 12.08 -3.08
N GLU A 280 14.55 11.72 -1.84
CA GLU A 280 15.24 10.65 -1.09
C GLU A 280 15.21 9.31 -1.85
N CYS A 281 14.06 8.92 -2.41
CA CYS A 281 13.94 7.71 -3.23
C CYS A 281 14.75 7.80 -4.53
N ALA A 282 14.74 8.95 -5.20
CA ALA A 282 15.51 9.16 -6.41
C ALA A 282 17.01 9.07 -6.15
N ASP A 283 17.49 9.62 -5.04
CA ASP A 283 18.89 9.54 -4.63
C ASP A 283 19.30 8.10 -4.33
N PHE A 284 18.48 7.37 -3.59
CA PHE A 284 18.75 5.95 -3.34
C PHE A 284 18.76 5.12 -4.64
N ALA A 285 17.84 5.39 -5.57
CA ALA A 285 17.80 4.73 -6.87
C ALA A 285 19.09 5.00 -7.69
N ARG A 286 19.63 6.21 -7.65
CA ARG A 286 20.90 6.56 -8.29
C ARG A 286 22.09 5.86 -7.64
N LEU A 287 22.14 5.83 -6.31
CA LEU A 287 23.22 5.17 -5.57
C LEU A 287 23.21 3.66 -5.77
N SER A 288 22.04 3.04 -5.78
CA SER A 288 21.86 1.61 -5.99
C SER A 288 21.82 1.19 -7.46
N GLN A 289 21.65 2.14 -8.38
CA GLN A 289 21.43 1.90 -9.82
C GLN A 289 20.30 0.92 -10.11
N SER A 290 19.24 0.99 -9.30
CA SER A 290 18.08 0.11 -9.41
C SER A 290 16.90 0.80 -10.09
N ARG A 291 16.64 0.43 -11.36
CA ARG A 291 15.46 0.89 -12.09
C ARG A 291 14.16 0.35 -11.49
N VAL A 292 14.18 -0.88 -11.00
CA VAL A 292 13.02 -1.50 -10.36
C VAL A 292 12.63 -0.73 -9.10
N TYR A 293 13.61 -0.41 -8.25
CA TYR A 293 13.37 0.41 -7.05
C TYR A 293 12.80 1.79 -7.43
N GLU A 294 13.38 2.47 -8.41
CA GLU A 294 12.90 3.77 -8.88
C GLU A 294 11.43 3.70 -9.31
N ASN A 295 11.08 2.74 -10.16
CA ASN A 295 9.72 2.57 -10.66
C ASN A 295 8.71 2.24 -9.56
N LEU A 296 9.08 1.38 -8.60
CA LEU A 296 8.22 1.06 -7.45
C LEU A 296 8.05 2.26 -6.52
N SER A 297 9.07 3.11 -6.39
CA SER A 297 9.06 4.26 -5.47
C SER A 297 8.03 5.33 -5.85
N PHE A 298 7.69 5.48 -7.12
CA PHE A 298 6.74 6.50 -7.56
C PHE A 298 5.36 6.33 -6.92
N ARG A 299 4.80 5.12 -6.99
CA ARG A 299 3.49 4.83 -6.38
C ARG A 299 3.57 4.56 -4.88
N ALA A 300 4.67 4.00 -4.40
CA ALA A 300 4.90 3.87 -2.97
C ALA A 300 4.89 5.24 -2.27
N ASN A 301 5.42 6.29 -2.92
CA ASN A 301 5.35 7.64 -2.39
C ASN A 301 3.92 8.20 -2.38
N VAL A 302 3.11 7.92 -3.40
CA VAL A 302 1.66 8.26 -3.38
C VAL A 302 0.96 7.58 -2.22
N ILE A 303 1.21 6.29 -1.99
CA ILE A 303 0.64 5.53 -0.86
C ILE A 303 1.05 6.16 0.48
N ALA A 304 2.33 6.46 0.65
CA ALA A 304 2.84 7.10 1.87
C ALA A 304 2.20 8.47 2.10
N TRP A 305 2.10 9.28 1.07
CA TRP A 305 1.45 10.57 1.13
C TRP A 305 -0.05 10.47 1.46
N LEU A 306 -0.78 9.50 0.89
CA LEU A 306 -2.17 9.24 1.25
C LEU A 306 -2.32 8.87 2.72
N LYS A 307 -1.41 8.05 3.25
CA LYS A 307 -1.38 7.75 4.70
C LYS A 307 -1.17 9.01 5.54
N ALA A 308 -0.28 9.90 5.12
CA ALA A 308 -0.07 11.19 5.79
C ALA A 308 -1.34 12.05 5.76
N CYS A 309 -2.05 12.09 4.65
CA CYS A 309 -3.33 12.79 4.52
C CYS A 309 -4.42 12.20 5.43
N VAL A 310 -4.51 10.87 5.51
CA VAL A 310 -5.44 10.19 6.40
C VAL A 310 -5.14 10.50 7.87
N LEU A 311 -3.89 10.46 8.28
CA LEU A 311 -3.47 10.84 9.63
C LEU A 311 -3.79 12.31 9.95
N TYR A 312 -3.56 13.20 9.01
CA TYR A 312 -3.88 14.61 9.12
C TYR A 312 -5.37 14.84 9.38
N VAL A 313 -6.23 14.25 8.57
CA VAL A 313 -7.69 14.37 8.72
C VAL A 313 -8.16 13.73 10.02
N ALA A 314 -7.68 12.53 10.35
CA ALA A 314 -8.02 11.84 11.60
C ALA A 314 -7.63 12.66 12.82
N ASN A 315 -6.56 13.45 12.74
CA ASN A 315 -6.09 14.35 13.80
C ASN A 315 -6.76 15.74 13.77
N GLY A 316 -7.93 15.84 13.16
CA GLY A 316 -8.69 17.10 13.09
C GLY A 316 -8.08 18.15 12.16
N CYS A 317 -7.45 17.72 11.08
CA CYS A 317 -6.71 18.57 10.14
C CYS A 317 -5.59 19.37 10.82
N GLN A 318 -4.91 18.74 11.75
CA GLN A 318 -3.74 19.28 12.42
C GLN A 318 -2.54 18.36 12.20
N TRP A 319 -1.45 18.93 11.68
CA TRP A 319 -0.21 18.20 11.50
C TRP A 319 0.51 18.02 12.83
N ASP A 320 1.02 16.83 13.09
CA ASP A 320 1.89 16.52 14.21
C ASP A 320 3.31 16.18 13.74
N LYS A 321 4.31 16.60 14.51
CA LYS A 321 5.72 16.37 14.19
C LYS A 321 6.10 14.89 14.07
N THR A 322 5.34 13.98 14.66
CA THR A 322 5.57 12.54 14.58
C THR A 322 5.17 11.95 13.22
N PHE A 323 4.37 12.65 12.43
CA PHE A 323 3.88 12.14 11.15
C PHE A 323 5.02 11.94 10.15
N GLU A 324 5.94 12.88 10.04
CA GLU A 324 7.02 12.80 9.06
C GLU A 324 7.88 11.54 9.23
N ASP A 325 8.36 11.27 10.44
CA ASP A 325 9.21 10.11 10.71
C ASP A 325 8.46 8.79 10.51
N PHE A 326 7.19 8.75 10.92
CA PHE A 326 6.35 7.57 10.72
C PHE A 326 6.09 7.29 9.23
N ILE A 327 5.75 8.30 8.45
CA ILE A 327 5.47 8.15 7.02
C ILE A 327 6.74 7.78 6.25
N ARG A 328 7.88 8.37 6.56
CA ARG A 328 9.19 7.98 6.00
C ARG A 328 9.49 6.51 6.29
N TRP A 329 9.34 6.11 7.55
CA TRP A 329 9.52 4.71 7.95
C TRP A 329 8.57 3.78 7.17
N SER A 330 7.30 4.14 7.07
CA SER A 330 6.29 3.34 6.37
C SER A 330 6.61 3.17 4.90
N LEU A 331 7.05 4.24 4.21
CA LEU A 331 7.51 4.19 2.83
C LEU A 331 8.71 3.25 2.64
N GLN A 332 9.72 3.42 3.47
CA GLN A 332 10.93 2.60 3.39
C GLN A 332 10.64 1.13 3.68
N TYR A 333 9.74 0.85 4.61
CA TYR A 333 9.31 -0.50 4.96
C TYR A 333 8.55 -1.17 3.79
N ASP A 334 7.60 -0.49 3.19
CA ASP A 334 6.87 -0.95 2.02
C ASP A 334 7.82 -1.27 0.85
N LEU A 335 8.71 -0.34 0.52
CA LEU A 335 9.69 -0.55 -0.55
C LEU A 335 10.66 -1.70 -0.24
N ALA A 336 11.10 -1.84 1.01
CA ALA A 336 11.94 -2.96 1.41
C ALA A 336 11.22 -4.31 1.22
N CYS A 337 9.95 -4.40 1.61
CA CYS A 337 9.13 -5.58 1.37
C CYS A 337 8.95 -5.88 -0.14
N LYS A 338 8.62 -4.86 -0.94
CA LYS A 338 8.46 -5.03 -2.39
C LYS A 338 9.75 -5.53 -3.07
N MET A 339 10.88 -4.96 -2.69
CA MET A 339 12.18 -5.38 -3.24
C MET A 339 12.56 -6.77 -2.79
N GLU A 340 12.33 -7.12 -1.53
CA GLU A 340 12.62 -8.47 -1.01
C GLU A 340 11.74 -9.54 -1.66
N PHE A 341 10.43 -9.28 -1.79
CA PHE A 341 9.50 -10.28 -2.29
C PHE A 341 9.47 -10.39 -3.80
N PHE A 342 9.66 -9.28 -4.51
CA PHE A 342 9.41 -9.18 -5.95
C PHE A 342 10.56 -8.57 -6.76
N GLY A 343 11.52 -7.91 -6.14
CA GLY A 343 12.54 -7.13 -6.84
C GLY A 343 13.30 -7.94 -7.90
N SER A 344 13.83 -9.10 -7.53
CA SER A 344 14.56 -9.97 -8.45
C SER A 344 13.68 -10.51 -9.58
N ALA A 345 12.45 -10.94 -9.25
CA ALA A 345 11.51 -11.45 -10.25
C ALA A 345 11.10 -10.38 -11.27
N ILE A 346 10.94 -9.13 -10.83
CA ILE A 346 10.65 -8.01 -11.73
C ILE A 346 11.86 -7.71 -12.61
N GLU A 347 13.06 -7.70 -12.06
CA GLU A 347 14.29 -7.53 -12.86
C GLU A 347 14.44 -8.61 -13.93
N GLU A 348 14.21 -9.86 -13.58
CA GLU A 348 14.24 -10.98 -14.52
C GLU A 348 13.16 -10.87 -15.61
N ALA A 349 11.96 -10.45 -15.25
CA ALA A 349 10.88 -10.26 -16.20
C ALA A 349 11.13 -9.10 -17.18
N GLN A 350 11.88 -8.08 -16.75
CA GLN A 350 12.24 -6.92 -17.56
C GLN A 350 13.50 -7.14 -18.41
N ALA A 351 14.40 -8.01 -17.97
CA ALA A 351 15.66 -8.32 -18.66
C ALA A 351 15.53 -9.62 -19.45
N ALA A 352 15.85 -9.58 -20.74
CA ALA A 352 15.92 -10.77 -21.59
C ALA A 352 17.10 -11.70 -21.24
N ASP A 353 18.08 -11.25 -20.44
CA ASP A 353 19.29 -11.98 -20.04
C ASP A 353 19.41 -11.99 -18.52
N GLY A 354 19.03 -13.13 -17.91
CA GLY A 354 19.01 -13.29 -16.45
C GLY A 354 20.37 -13.46 -15.80
N LEU A 355 20.67 -12.62 -14.81
CA LEU A 355 21.62 -12.92 -13.74
C LEU A 355 20.92 -12.69 -12.40
N HIS A 356 20.82 -13.77 -11.61
CA HIS A 356 20.08 -13.79 -10.36
C HIS A 356 20.73 -12.95 -9.25
N ASN A 357 19.96 -12.05 -8.65
CA ASN A 357 20.31 -11.46 -7.35
C ASN A 357 19.11 -11.50 -6.41
N THR A 358 19.25 -12.24 -5.30
CA THR A 358 18.17 -12.49 -4.32
C THR A 358 18.07 -11.44 -3.21
N ARG A 359 18.85 -10.36 -3.29
CA ARG A 359 18.89 -9.30 -2.26
C ARG A 359 18.30 -8.01 -2.80
N GLY A 360 17.67 -7.23 -1.93
CA GLY A 360 17.22 -5.88 -2.25
C GLY A 360 18.39 -4.96 -2.67
N PRO A 361 18.09 -3.78 -3.25
CA PRO A 361 19.12 -2.90 -3.79
C PRO A 361 20.07 -2.47 -2.68
N ARG A 362 21.36 -2.58 -2.94
CA ARG A 362 22.42 -2.06 -2.08
C ARG A 362 22.91 -0.72 -2.59
N ASN A 363 23.32 0.10 -1.68
CA ASN A 363 24.05 1.31 -2.05
C ASN A 363 25.43 0.91 -2.60
N LEU A 364 25.60 0.93 -3.92
CA LEU A 364 26.84 0.50 -4.58
C LEU A 364 28.03 1.35 -4.18
N LEU A 365 27.81 2.63 -3.85
CA LEU A 365 28.88 3.52 -3.41
C LEU A 365 29.42 3.08 -2.02
N GLU A 366 28.56 2.59 -1.12
CA GLU A 366 28.99 2.08 0.19
C GLU A 366 29.85 0.81 0.09
N LEU A 367 29.67 0.03 -0.98
CA LEU A 367 30.44 -1.20 -1.22
C LEU A 367 31.85 -0.93 -1.74
N LEU A 368 32.16 0.30 -2.12
CA LEU A 368 33.47 0.71 -2.60
C LEU A 368 34.30 1.30 -1.45
N PRO A 369 35.65 1.25 -1.48
CA PRO A 369 36.51 1.97 -0.55
C PRO A 369 36.41 3.49 -0.76
N ASP A 370 36.93 4.29 0.17
CA ASP A 370 36.87 5.76 0.09
C ASP A 370 37.53 6.32 -1.18
N GLU A 371 38.65 5.72 -1.58
CA GLU A 371 39.28 5.95 -2.89
C GLU A 371 39.22 4.63 -3.68
N PHE A 372 38.71 4.70 -4.90
CA PHE A 372 38.49 3.51 -5.72
C PHE A 372 38.80 3.76 -7.20
N THR A 373 39.07 2.67 -7.89
CA THR A 373 39.35 2.70 -9.32
C THR A 373 38.09 2.39 -10.14
N TYR A 374 38.16 2.74 -11.45
CA TYR A 374 37.14 2.35 -12.41
C TYR A 374 36.86 0.84 -12.40
N GLN A 375 37.91 0.02 -12.32
CA GLN A 375 37.80 -1.43 -12.30
C GLN A 375 37.09 -1.94 -11.03
N GLN A 376 37.34 -1.34 -9.88
CA GLN A 376 36.61 -1.66 -8.66
C GLN A 376 35.13 -1.33 -8.77
N ALA A 377 34.77 -0.21 -9.39
CA ALA A 377 33.37 0.13 -9.65
C ALA A 377 32.71 -0.86 -10.62
N VAL A 378 33.41 -1.34 -11.65
CA VAL A 378 32.95 -2.41 -12.55
C VAL A 378 32.68 -3.69 -11.76
N LEU A 379 33.62 -4.12 -10.92
CA LEU A 379 33.50 -5.33 -10.11
C LEU A 379 32.30 -5.29 -9.16
N VAL A 380 32.12 -4.16 -8.46
CA VAL A 380 30.97 -3.98 -7.56
C VAL A 380 29.65 -4.07 -8.34
N ARG A 381 29.57 -3.44 -9.52
CA ARG A 381 28.37 -3.57 -10.36
C ARG A 381 28.09 -5.00 -10.77
N GLN A 382 29.11 -5.73 -11.20
CA GLN A 382 28.99 -7.14 -11.63
C GLN A 382 28.61 -8.06 -10.47
N GLN A 383 29.19 -7.86 -9.26
CA GLN A 383 28.83 -8.59 -8.05
C GLN A 383 27.38 -8.37 -7.63
N GLU A 384 26.83 -7.21 -7.89
CA GLU A 384 25.43 -6.87 -7.64
C GLU A 384 24.51 -7.15 -8.85
N GLY A 385 24.98 -7.98 -9.81
CA GLY A 385 24.17 -8.48 -10.93
C GLY A 385 23.88 -7.47 -12.05
N LYS A 386 24.70 -6.40 -12.18
CA LYS A 386 24.52 -5.36 -13.20
C LYS A 386 25.61 -5.44 -14.26
N ASN A 387 25.30 -5.02 -15.50
CA ASN A 387 26.28 -5.06 -16.58
C ASN A 387 27.42 -4.05 -16.37
N ALA A 388 28.62 -4.38 -16.91
CA ALA A 388 29.79 -3.52 -16.82
C ALA A 388 29.67 -2.23 -17.64
N GLU A 389 28.91 -2.23 -18.73
CA GLU A 389 28.80 -1.11 -19.66
C GLU A 389 28.17 0.14 -19.01
N GLY A 390 27.29 -0.05 -18.03
CA GLY A 390 26.66 1.03 -17.29
C GLY A 390 27.56 1.76 -16.29
N THR A 391 28.82 1.31 -16.07
CA THR A 391 29.72 1.88 -15.05
C THR A 391 30.07 3.34 -15.33
N LYS A 392 30.36 3.69 -16.58
CA LYS A 392 30.66 5.08 -16.93
C LYS A 392 29.53 6.04 -16.63
N ASN A 393 28.31 5.65 -16.96
CA ASN A 393 27.12 6.44 -16.65
C ASN A 393 26.86 6.56 -15.16
N MET A 394 27.04 5.47 -14.40
CA MET A 394 26.95 5.46 -12.95
C MET A 394 27.92 6.44 -12.29
N LEU A 395 29.20 6.39 -12.67
CA LEU A 395 30.23 7.28 -12.15
C LEU A 395 29.96 8.74 -12.52
N TRP A 396 29.53 8.99 -13.76
CA TRP A 396 29.14 10.34 -14.20
C TRP A 396 27.98 10.89 -13.34
N GLN A 397 26.97 10.08 -13.07
CA GLN A 397 25.84 10.47 -12.22
C GLN A 397 26.27 10.75 -10.78
N TRP A 398 27.15 9.93 -10.20
CA TRP A 398 27.67 10.13 -8.86
C TRP A 398 28.49 11.41 -8.74
N ILE A 399 29.33 11.72 -9.74
CA ILE A 399 30.10 12.96 -9.78
C ILE A 399 29.17 14.17 -9.92
N HIS A 400 28.23 14.11 -10.86
CA HIS A 400 27.30 15.21 -11.11
C HIS A 400 26.42 15.52 -9.90
N ARG A 401 26.11 14.50 -9.09
CA ARG A 401 25.32 14.63 -7.86
C ARG A 401 26.16 14.93 -6.61
N GLY A 402 27.47 15.01 -6.73
CA GLY A 402 28.35 15.31 -5.60
C GLY A 402 28.59 14.15 -4.64
N TYR A 403 28.38 12.91 -5.06
CA TYR A 403 28.65 11.71 -4.26
C TYR A 403 30.09 11.22 -4.39
N ALA A 404 30.71 11.50 -5.50
CA ALA A 404 32.09 11.15 -5.80
C ALA A 404 32.80 12.27 -6.52
N LEU A 405 34.14 12.30 -6.40
CA LEU A 405 35.04 13.19 -7.12
C LEU A 405 35.98 12.35 -7.98
N GLN A 406 36.16 12.72 -9.21
CA GLN A 406 37.18 12.12 -10.08
C GLN A 406 38.55 12.75 -9.79
N LEU A 407 39.51 11.94 -9.35
CA LEU A 407 40.88 12.41 -9.07
C LEU A 407 41.78 12.33 -10.29
N THR A 408 41.68 11.23 -11.04
CA THR A 408 42.38 10.98 -12.30
C THR A 408 41.44 10.26 -13.26
N VAL A 409 41.91 9.92 -14.47
CA VAL A 409 41.12 9.20 -15.48
C VAL A 409 40.50 7.91 -14.90
N ASP A 410 41.25 7.21 -14.03
CA ASP A 410 40.82 5.91 -13.49
C ASP A 410 40.55 5.90 -11.99
N ASN A 411 40.77 6.99 -11.26
CA ASN A 411 40.68 7.06 -9.82
C ASN A 411 39.62 8.04 -9.36
N TYR A 412 38.83 7.61 -8.38
CA TYR A 412 37.70 8.33 -7.82
C TYR A 412 37.77 8.34 -6.31
N LYS A 413 37.18 9.34 -5.67
CA LYS A 413 37.08 9.47 -4.22
C LYS A 413 35.64 9.71 -3.82
N LYS A 414 35.17 9.00 -2.76
CA LYS A 414 33.89 9.28 -2.14
C LYS A 414 33.90 10.66 -1.49
N LEU A 415 32.83 11.40 -1.66
CA LEU A 415 32.54 12.56 -0.86
C LEU A 415 31.73 12.10 0.37
N LYS A 416 32.06 12.63 1.56
CA LYS A 416 31.40 12.21 2.81
C LYS A 416 29.90 12.48 2.73
N PHE A 417 29.12 11.41 2.83
CA PHE A 417 27.68 11.44 2.87
C PHE A 417 27.21 11.38 4.33
N ARG A 418 26.56 12.43 4.81
CA ARG A 418 25.87 12.36 6.11
C ARG A 418 24.48 11.73 5.90
N LYS A 419 24.16 10.73 6.71
CA LYS A 419 22.85 10.05 6.77
C LYS A 419 21.66 10.99 7.09
N ASP A 420 21.93 12.21 7.50
CA ASP A 420 20.95 13.17 8.04
C ASP A 420 20.80 14.37 7.13
N GLY A 421 20.49 14.19 5.85
CA GLY A 421 19.89 15.18 4.92
C GLY A 421 20.26 16.67 4.98
N ASN A 422 21.26 17.08 5.76
CA ASN A 422 21.75 18.45 5.83
C ASN A 422 23.28 18.49 5.81
N ASP A 423 23.75 19.35 4.92
CA ASP A 423 25.12 19.76 4.64
C ASP A 423 25.92 18.90 3.66
N ILE A 424 25.71 19.22 2.40
CA ILE A 424 26.80 19.21 1.43
C ILE A 424 27.69 20.38 1.81
N ASP A 425 28.92 20.08 2.22
CA ASP A 425 29.95 21.08 2.43
C ASP A 425 30.14 21.86 1.12
N LYS A 426 29.48 23.01 1.00
CA LYS A 426 29.66 23.98 -0.08
C LYS A 426 30.93 24.79 0.24
N ASN A 427 32.07 24.17 0.18
CA ASN A 427 33.33 24.87 0.12
C ASN A 427 34.21 24.24 -0.97
N ARG A 428 33.93 24.65 -2.18
CA ARG A 428 34.89 25.11 -3.21
C ARG A 428 34.19 25.46 -4.49
#